data_5f7f27ec7d2e65e886b52764b25f810c
#
_entry.id   5f7f27ec7d2e65e886b52764b25f810c
#
_cell.length_a   1.000
_cell.length_b   1.000
_cell.length_c   1.000
_cell.angle_alpha   90.00
_cell.angle_beta   90.00
_cell.angle_gamma   90.00
#
_symmetry.space_group_name_H-M   'P 1'
#
loop_
_entity.id
_entity.type
_entity.pdbx_description
1 polymer ?
#
loop_
_entity_poly.entity_id
_entity_poly.type
_entity_poly.pdbx_seq_one_letter_code
_entity_poly.pdbx_strand_id
1 'polypeptide(L)'
;MLGRGYYLALDRDHAKRLFGIKEDAPLGAFMDELKTSAEMKKSGRALDIGTTWDPLHRLTTDGELDPSGGDFPHSHIVLGGRQLHHGSDFSAILIRPDMVGFVSEAINELKQPEVREKFEALPASYAKPRGDKEFAELWIAIQKMRVFFDAAAENLEAVVFTVKYA
;
A
#
# COMPACT_ATOMS: atom_id res chain seq x y z
N MET A 1 1.14 18.31 -0.16
CA MET A 1 -0.07 17.56 -0.55
C MET A 1 0.24 16.08 -0.60
N LEU A 2 -0.63 15.26 -0.05
CA LEU A 2 -0.45 13.81 -0.10
C LEU A 2 -0.75 13.28 -1.51
N GLY A 3 0.13 12.46 -2.03
CA GLY A 3 -0.06 11.81 -3.31
C GLY A 3 -1.02 10.62 -3.23
N ARG A 4 -1.35 10.08 -4.40
CA ARG A 4 -2.16 8.87 -4.50
C ARG A 4 -1.27 7.64 -4.30
N GLY A 5 -1.74 6.72 -3.49
CA GLY A 5 -1.04 5.46 -3.25
C GLY A 5 -1.51 4.37 -4.21
N TYR A 6 -0.55 3.58 -4.68
CA TYR A 6 -0.80 2.46 -5.60
C TYR A 6 -0.14 1.20 -5.07
N TYR A 7 -0.84 0.08 -5.20
CA TYR A 7 -0.25 -1.25 -5.04
C TYR A 7 0.00 -1.85 -6.41
N LEU A 8 1.17 -2.44 -6.58
CA LEU A 8 1.59 -3.08 -7.83
C LEU A 8 2.01 -4.51 -7.53
N ALA A 9 1.35 -5.49 -8.13
CA ALA A 9 1.75 -6.88 -8.03
C ALA A 9 2.70 -7.19 -9.19
N LEU A 10 3.87 -7.74 -8.86
CA LEU A 10 4.93 -7.95 -9.84
C LEU A 10 4.97 -9.41 -10.27
N ASP A 11 4.76 -9.64 -11.56
CA ASP A 11 5.04 -10.94 -12.15
C ASP A 11 6.56 -11.18 -12.19
N ARG A 12 6.97 -12.33 -12.68
CA ARG A 12 8.38 -12.72 -12.70
C ARG A 12 9.25 -11.74 -13.48
N ASP A 13 8.77 -11.27 -14.63
CA ASP A 13 9.53 -10.36 -15.49
C ASP A 13 9.65 -8.98 -14.86
N HIS A 14 8.57 -8.46 -14.29
CA HIS A 14 8.61 -7.19 -13.58
C HIS A 14 9.51 -7.25 -12.34
N ALA A 15 9.48 -8.36 -11.62
CA ALA A 15 10.36 -8.55 -10.46
C ALA A 15 11.83 -8.54 -10.87
N LYS A 16 12.19 -9.20 -11.97
CA LYS A 16 13.55 -9.18 -12.50
C LYS A 16 13.98 -7.77 -12.86
N ARG A 17 13.12 -7.02 -13.53
CA ARG A 17 13.41 -5.62 -13.88
C ARG A 17 13.65 -4.79 -12.64
N LEU A 18 12.81 -4.95 -11.62
CA LEU A 18 12.94 -4.21 -10.36
C LEU A 18 14.30 -4.47 -9.71
N PHE A 19 14.69 -5.73 -9.58
CA PHE A 19 15.95 -6.10 -8.94
C PHE A 19 17.19 -5.65 -9.75
N GLY A 20 17.02 -5.39 -11.03
CA GLY A 20 18.07 -4.82 -11.89
C GLY A 20 18.25 -3.32 -11.74
N ILE A 21 17.30 -2.62 -11.12
CA ILE A 21 17.37 -1.17 -10.95
C ILE A 21 18.21 -0.84 -9.72
N LYS A 22 19.24 -0.01 -9.90
CA LYS A 22 20.18 0.35 -8.83
C LYS A 22 20.12 1.82 -8.42
N GLU A 23 19.38 2.65 -9.16
CA GLU A 23 19.30 4.08 -8.92
C GLU A 23 17.85 4.55 -8.78
N ASP A 24 17.65 5.68 -8.10
CA ASP A 24 16.32 6.17 -7.73
C ASP A 24 15.52 6.69 -8.93
N ALA A 25 16.15 7.40 -9.85
CA ALA A 25 15.43 7.95 -11.02
C ALA A 25 14.84 6.85 -11.91
N PRO A 26 15.59 5.81 -12.31
CA PRO A 26 15.01 4.66 -13.02
C PRO A 26 13.94 3.93 -12.22
N LEU A 27 14.08 3.86 -10.89
CA LEU A 27 13.06 3.24 -10.03
C LEU A 27 11.75 4.01 -10.09
N GLY A 28 11.81 5.34 -9.94
CA GLY A 28 10.63 6.20 -10.05
C GLY A 28 9.95 6.08 -11.41
N ALA A 29 10.73 6.05 -12.48
CA ALA A 29 10.22 5.86 -13.85
C ALA A 29 9.53 4.51 -14.01
N PHE A 30 10.09 3.44 -13.43
CA PHE A 30 9.48 2.11 -13.46
C PHE A 30 8.15 2.07 -12.70
N MET A 31 8.08 2.72 -11.55
CA MET A 31 6.82 2.86 -10.80
C MET A 31 5.77 3.58 -11.65
N ASP A 32 6.13 4.67 -12.30
CA ASP A 32 5.20 5.43 -13.15
C ASP A 32 4.74 4.59 -14.36
N GLU A 33 5.64 3.82 -14.97
CA GLU A 33 5.30 2.89 -16.05
C GLU A 33 4.24 1.89 -15.61
N LEU A 34 4.44 1.23 -14.48
CA LEU A 34 3.49 0.22 -13.98
C LEU A 34 2.15 0.81 -13.58
N LYS A 35 2.15 1.98 -12.92
CA LYS A 35 0.91 2.65 -12.51
C LYS A 35 0.03 3.03 -13.69
N THR A 36 0.62 3.39 -14.80
CA THR A 36 -0.09 3.85 -16.01
C THR A 36 -0.33 2.75 -17.03
N SER A 37 0.20 1.56 -16.82
CA SER A 37 0.05 0.42 -17.73
C SER A 37 -1.41 -0.05 -17.79
N ALA A 38 -1.98 -0.04 -19.00
CA ALA A 38 -3.33 -0.56 -19.22
C ALA A 38 -3.40 -2.06 -18.92
N GLU A 39 -2.35 -2.80 -19.24
CA GLU A 39 -2.26 -4.24 -18.96
C GLU A 39 -2.27 -4.52 -17.45
N MET A 40 -1.52 -3.77 -16.67
CA MET A 40 -1.49 -3.90 -15.22
C MET A 40 -2.85 -3.62 -14.60
N LYS A 41 -3.53 -2.59 -15.05
CA LYS A 41 -4.89 -2.26 -14.61
C LYS A 41 -5.89 -3.34 -14.97
N LYS A 42 -5.86 -3.79 -16.22
CA LYS A 42 -6.78 -4.80 -16.73
C LYS A 42 -6.61 -6.15 -16.03
N SER A 43 -5.38 -6.53 -15.70
CA SER A 43 -5.10 -7.79 -15.01
C SER A 43 -5.32 -7.71 -13.49
N GLY A 44 -5.69 -6.57 -12.95
CA GLY A 44 -5.86 -6.37 -11.51
C GLY A 44 -4.53 -6.26 -10.73
N ARG A 45 -3.42 -6.08 -11.43
CA ARG A 45 -2.10 -5.97 -10.81
C ARG A 45 -1.69 -4.55 -10.43
N ALA A 46 -2.49 -3.55 -10.77
CA ALA A 46 -2.32 -2.18 -10.33
C ALA A 46 -3.60 -1.72 -9.63
N LEU A 47 -3.49 -1.31 -8.39
CA LEU A 47 -4.62 -0.85 -7.57
C LEU A 47 -4.35 0.54 -7.05
N ASP A 48 -5.19 1.49 -7.43
CA ASP A 48 -5.18 2.88 -6.92
C ASP A 48 -6.08 2.96 -5.68
N ILE A 49 -5.52 3.29 -4.54
CA ILE A 49 -6.28 3.50 -3.30
C ILE A 49 -6.37 4.97 -2.90
N GLY A 50 -5.97 5.87 -3.80
CA GLY A 50 -6.06 7.31 -3.54
C GLY A 50 -5.26 7.73 -2.32
N THR A 51 -5.82 8.60 -1.51
CA THR A 51 -5.17 9.11 -0.30
C THR A 51 -5.49 8.30 0.94
N THR A 52 -6.23 7.21 0.83
CA THR A 52 -6.61 6.36 1.98
C THR A 52 -5.41 5.64 2.62
N TRP A 53 -4.29 5.59 1.94
CA TRP A 53 -3.08 4.95 2.43
C TRP A 53 -2.56 5.57 3.74
N ASP A 54 -2.73 6.88 3.90
CA ASP A 54 -2.30 7.59 5.11
C ASP A 54 -3.06 7.10 6.35
N PRO A 55 -4.39 7.25 6.46
CA PRO A 55 -5.10 6.76 7.63
C PRO A 55 -5.00 5.24 7.78
N LEU A 56 -4.91 4.51 6.68
CA LEU A 56 -4.78 3.06 6.73
C LEU A 56 -3.48 2.64 7.43
N HIS A 57 -2.36 3.26 7.08
CA HIS A 57 -1.10 2.97 7.76
C HIS A 57 -1.17 3.28 9.25
N ARG A 58 -1.74 4.43 9.59
CA ARG A 58 -1.85 4.85 11.00
C ARG A 58 -2.70 3.89 11.82
N LEU A 59 -3.86 3.49 11.31
CA LEU A 59 -4.77 2.63 12.08
C LEU A 59 -4.31 1.17 12.16
N THR A 60 -3.47 0.73 11.24
CA THR A 60 -2.88 -0.63 11.28
C THR A 60 -1.55 -0.69 12.02
N THR A 61 -1.05 0.44 12.48
CA THR A 61 0.20 0.55 13.25
C THR A 61 -0.06 1.28 14.57
N ASP A 62 0.71 2.30 14.88
CA ASP A 62 0.67 3.02 16.16
C ASP A 62 0.00 4.40 16.10
N GLY A 63 -0.64 4.73 14.99
CA GLY A 63 -1.34 6.01 14.82
C GLY A 63 -0.53 7.08 14.09
N GLU A 64 0.76 6.89 13.95
CA GLU A 64 1.64 7.85 13.28
C GLU A 64 1.97 7.42 11.84
N LEU A 65 2.37 8.38 11.02
CA LEU A 65 2.75 8.11 9.62
C LEU A 65 4.26 7.79 9.55
N ASP A 66 4.65 6.72 10.22
CA ASP A 66 6.02 6.27 10.33
C ASP A 66 6.16 4.86 9.77
N PRO A 67 7.01 4.64 8.75
CA PRO A 67 7.23 3.30 8.20
C PRO A 67 7.75 2.28 9.21
N SER A 68 8.39 2.71 10.28
CA SER A 68 8.94 1.82 11.30
C SER A 68 7.97 1.47 12.43
N GLY A 69 6.77 2.08 12.44
CA GLY A 69 5.78 1.82 13.48
C GLY A 69 5.03 0.50 13.30
N GLY A 70 4.49 -0.01 14.41
CA GLY A 70 3.69 -1.22 14.42
C GLY A 70 4.48 -2.51 14.31
N ASP A 71 3.76 -3.63 14.22
CA ASP A 71 4.33 -4.96 14.19
C ASP A 71 3.88 -5.72 12.93
N PHE A 72 4.77 -6.59 12.43
CA PHE A 72 4.45 -7.48 11.32
C PHE A 72 3.35 -8.47 11.75
N PRO A 73 2.35 -8.79 10.90
CA PRO A 73 2.22 -8.38 9.49
C PRO A 73 1.50 -7.05 9.27
N HIS A 74 0.83 -6.48 10.26
CA HIS A 74 0.04 -5.26 10.11
C HIS A 74 0.87 -4.06 9.68
N SER A 75 2.12 -3.96 10.16
CA SER A 75 3.03 -2.89 9.77
C SER A 75 3.34 -2.86 8.28
N HIS A 76 3.22 -4.01 7.60
CA HIS A 76 3.52 -4.17 6.17
C HIS A 76 2.31 -3.94 5.27
N ILE A 77 1.16 -3.63 5.82
CA ILE A 77 -0.03 -3.38 4.98
C ILE A 77 0.20 -2.18 4.04
N VAL A 78 0.86 -1.13 4.52
CA VAL A 78 1.16 0.05 3.69
C VAL A 78 2.66 0.36 3.63
N LEU A 79 3.25 0.94 4.68
CA LEU A 79 4.58 1.54 4.61
C LEU A 79 5.72 0.71 5.21
N GLY A 80 5.42 -0.33 5.96
CA GLY A 80 6.42 -1.02 6.80
C GLY A 80 7.25 -2.08 6.10
N GLY A 81 7.05 -2.35 4.82
CA GLY A 81 7.85 -3.30 4.06
C GLY A 81 9.28 -2.80 3.84
N ARG A 82 10.00 -3.46 2.93
CA ARG A 82 11.36 -3.04 2.59
C ARG A 82 11.35 -1.72 1.84
N GLN A 83 12.05 -0.74 2.36
CA GLN A 83 12.14 0.59 1.75
C GLN A 83 13.09 0.52 0.54
N LEU A 84 12.53 0.54 -0.67
CA LEU A 84 13.33 0.64 -1.91
C LEU A 84 13.76 2.08 -2.13
N HIS A 85 12.87 3.01 -1.83
CA HIS A 85 13.14 4.45 -1.83
C HIS A 85 12.20 5.12 -0.83
N HIS A 86 12.72 6.00 -0.02
CA HIS A 86 11.93 6.80 0.92
C HIS A 86 12.47 8.22 0.89
N GLY A 87 11.95 9.01 -0.04
CA GLY A 87 12.40 10.39 -0.28
C GLY A 87 11.25 11.38 -0.18
N SER A 88 11.58 12.65 -0.39
CA SER A 88 10.60 13.73 -0.45
C SER A 88 9.83 13.76 -1.77
N ASP A 89 10.34 13.09 -2.79
CA ASP A 89 9.75 12.99 -4.13
C ASP A 89 8.78 11.83 -4.27
N PHE A 90 9.18 10.63 -3.85
CA PHE A 90 8.31 9.45 -3.84
C PHE A 90 8.78 8.43 -2.80
N SER A 91 7.93 7.47 -2.52
CA SER A 91 8.27 6.27 -1.76
C SER A 91 7.91 5.03 -2.56
N ALA A 92 8.72 3.98 -2.42
CA ALA A 92 8.46 2.67 -2.98
C ALA A 92 8.86 1.62 -1.95
N ILE A 93 7.92 0.78 -1.58
CA ILE A 93 8.06 -0.18 -0.49
C ILE A 93 7.74 -1.58 -1.02
N LEU A 94 8.64 -2.53 -0.80
CA LEU A 94 8.52 -3.89 -1.30
C LEU A 94 8.05 -4.84 -0.21
N ILE A 95 7.07 -5.67 -0.54
CA ILE A 95 6.69 -6.85 0.24
C ILE A 95 7.12 -8.06 -0.57
N ARG A 96 8.02 -8.88 -0.02
CA ARG A 96 8.51 -10.09 -0.69
C ARG A 96 7.40 -11.11 -0.86
N PRO A 97 7.48 -11.97 -1.89
CA PRO A 97 6.44 -12.99 -2.14
C PRO A 97 6.15 -13.87 -0.90
N ASP A 98 7.18 -14.21 -0.12
CA ASP A 98 7.03 -15.05 1.07
C ASP A 98 6.30 -14.35 2.24
N MET A 99 6.15 -13.03 2.17
CA MET A 99 5.44 -12.24 3.19
C MET A 99 4.03 -11.82 2.75
N VAL A 100 3.74 -11.84 1.47
CA VAL A 100 2.46 -11.33 0.93
C VAL A 100 1.27 -12.08 1.52
N GLY A 101 1.37 -13.38 1.71
CA GLY A 101 0.31 -14.19 2.31
C GLY A 101 -0.04 -13.77 3.73
N PHE A 102 0.95 -13.44 4.56
CA PHE A 102 0.73 -12.96 5.92
C PHE A 102 0.06 -11.59 5.93
N VAL A 103 0.45 -10.73 5.02
CA VAL A 103 -0.17 -9.39 4.88
C VAL A 103 -1.62 -9.54 4.40
N SER A 104 -1.87 -10.43 3.45
CA SER A 104 -3.22 -10.74 2.98
C SER A 104 -4.12 -11.20 4.13
N GLU A 105 -3.64 -12.09 4.98
CA GLU A 105 -4.38 -12.54 6.16
C GLU A 105 -4.68 -11.38 7.11
N ALA A 106 -3.72 -10.50 7.35
CA ALA A 106 -3.91 -9.34 8.21
C ALA A 106 -5.00 -8.40 7.67
N ILE A 107 -5.01 -8.16 6.36
CA ILE A 107 -6.05 -7.33 5.72
C ILE A 107 -7.42 -8.00 5.85
N ASN A 108 -7.50 -9.31 5.67
CA ASN A 108 -8.76 -10.04 5.77
C ASN A 108 -9.31 -10.10 7.21
N GLU A 109 -8.47 -9.91 8.20
CA GLU A 109 -8.88 -9.83 9.61
C GLU A 109 -9.47 -8.47 10.00
N LEU A 110 -9.30 -7.44 9.17
CA LEU A 110 -9.83 -6.11 9.46
C LEU A 110 -11.36 -6.12 9.41
N LYS A 111 -11.99 -5.78 10.53
CA LYS A 111 -13.46 -5.74 10.65
C LYS A 111 -13.95 -4.31 10.65
N GLN A 112 -15.05 -4.07 9.95
CA GLN A 112 -15.59 -2.73 9.76
C GLN A 112 -15.78 -1.95 11.07
N PRO A 113 -16.42 -2.48 12.13
CA PRO A 113 -16.59 -1.71 13.37
C PRO A 113 -15.27 -1.33 14.04
N GLU A 114 -14.31 -2.25 14.04
CA GLU A 114 -12.98 -2.01 14.64
C GLU A 114 -12.19 -0.98 13.87
N VAL A 115 -12.24 -1.07 12.54
CA VAL A 115 -11.56 -0.09 11.66
C VAL A 115 -12.18 1.28 11.85
N ARG A 116 -13.51 1.37 11.95
CA ARG A 116 -14.21 2.63 12.19
C ARG A 116 -13.78 3.27 13.50
N GLU A 117 -13.74 2.49 14.57
CA GLU A 117 -13.32 2.97 15.88
C GLU A 117 -11.89 3.52 15.85
N LYS A 118 -10.97 2.78 15.26
CA LYS A 118 -9.58 3.21 15.12
C LYS A 118 -9.44 4.44 14.24
N PHE A 119 -10.21 4.52 13.17
CA PHE A 119 -10.20 5.67 12.27
C PHE A 119 -10.66 6.95 12.99
N GLU A 120 -11.74 6.85 13.76
CA GLU A 120 -12.24 7.98 14.54
C GLU A 120 -11.31 8.39 15.67
N ALA A 121 -10.52 7.44 16.20
CA ALA A 121 -9.59 7.65 17.29
C ALA A 121 -8.17 8.05 16.85
N LEU A 122 -7.93 8.26 15.57
CA LEU A 122 -6.61 8.65 15.07
C LEU A 122 -6.12 9.93 15.76
N PRO A 123 -4.79 10.06 15.99
CA PRO A 123 -4.27 11.25 16.69
C PRO A 123 -4.44 12.52 15.87
N ALA A 124 -4.28 13.66 16.54
CA ALA A 124 -4.45 14.99 15.91
C ALA A 124 -3.49 15.24 14.74
N SER A 125 -2.36 14.51 14.70
CA SER A 125 -1.42 14.56 13.57
C SER A 125 -2.08 14.14 12.25
N TYR A 126 -3.14 13.34 12.31
CA TYR A 126 -4.01 13.09 11.15
C TYR A 126 -5.07 14.20 11.12
N ALA A 127 -4.81 15.26 10.37
CA ALA A 127 -5.61 16.48 10.38
C ALA A 127 -6.76 16.50 9.34
N LYS A 128 -7.14 15.34 8.82
CA LYS A 128 -8.19 15.22 7.81
C LYS A 128 -9.55 14.88 8.42
N PRO A 129 -10.67 15.16 7.72
CA PRO A 129 -12.01 14.78 8.21
C PRO A 129 -12.14 13.28 8.41
N ARG A 130 -12.98 12.90 9.38
CA ARG A 130 -13.23 11.50 9.78
C ARG A 130 -14.71 11.16 9.73
N GLY A 131 -15.42 11.73 8.77
CA GLY A 131 -16.85 11.55 8.61
C GLY A 131 -17.22 10.23 7.92
N ASP A 132 -18.51 10.05 7.72
CA ASP A 132 -19.06 8.84 7.10
C ASP A 132 -18.55 8.64 5.68
N LYS A 133 -18.42 9.73 4.91
CA LYS A 133 -17.91 9.68 3.54
C LYS A 133 -16.46 9.18 3.49
N GLU A 134 -15.63 9.74 4.37
CA GLU A 134 -14.21 9.42 4.43
C GLU A 134 -14.00 7.98 4.89
N PHE A 135 -14.81 7.53 5.85
CA PHE A 135 -14.76 6.13 6.27
C PHE A 135 -15.22 5.20 5.15
N ALA A 136 -16.28 5.55 4.42
CA ALA A 136 -16.76 4.74 3.30
C ALA A 136 -15.67 4.56 2.24
N GLU A 137 -14.94 5.62 1.90
CA GLU A 137 -13.82 5.57 0.97
C GLU A 137 -12.70 4.63 1.47
N LEU A 138 -12.37 4.74 2.75
CA LEU A 138 -11.37 3.86 3.38
C LEU A 138 -11.81 2.41 3.34
N TRP A 139 -13.06 2.13 3.68
CA TRP A 139 -13.58 0.76 3.70
C TRP A 139 -13.62 0.15 2.29
N ILE A 140 -14.01 0.92 1.29
CA ILE A 140 -13.97 0.49 -0.12
C ILE A 140 -12.54 0.14 -0.53
N ALA A 141 -11.55 0.96 -0.14
CA ALA A 141 -10.15 0.68 -0.43
C ALA A 141 -9.71 -0.65 0.20
N ILE A 142 -10.07 -0.89 1.46
CA ILE A 142 -9.77 -2.15 2.15
C ILE A 142 -10.38 -3.35 1.41
N GLN A 143 -11.63 -3.25 0.96
CA GLN A 143 -12.27 -4.33 0.21
C GLN A 143 -11.54 -4.62 -1.10
N LYS A 144 -11.11 -3.60 -1.82
CA LYS A 144 -10.32 -3.76 -3.04
C LYS A 144 -8.95 -4.38 -2.75
N MET A 145 -8.34 -3.99 -1.65
CA MET A 145 -7.06 -4.55 -1.22
C MET A 145 -7.16 -6.04 -0.89
N ARG A 146 -8.27 -6.48 -0.32
CA ARG A 146 -8.49 -7.92 -0.06
C ARG A 146 -8.39 -8.73 -1.35
N VAL A 147 -9.09 -8.32 -2.38
CA VAL A 147 -9.04 -8.99 -3.68
C VAL A 147 -7.64 -8.95 -4.27
N PHE A 148 -7.00 -7.79 -4.22
CA PHE A 148 -5.66 -7.60 -4.76
C PHE A 148 -4.61 -8.48 -4.06
N PHE A 149 -4.58 -8.47 -2.74
CA PHE A 149 -3.59 -9.23 -1.97
C PHE A 149 -3.84 -10.73 -2.01
N ASP A 150 -5.10 -11.16 -2.02
CA ASP A 150 -5.43 -12.58 -2.17
C ASP A 150 -4.90 -13.12 -3.51
N ALA A 151 -5.09 -12.37 -4.60
CA ALA A 151 -4.59 -12.74 -5.92
C ALA A 151 -3.05 -12.75 -5.97
N ALA A 152 -2.41 -11.74 -5.40
CA ALA A 152 -0.94 -11.66 -5.37
C ALA A 152 -0.36 -12.83 -4.57
N ALA A 153 -0.96 -13.18 -3.43
CA ALA A 153 -0.53 -14.31 -2.60
C ALA A 153 -0.70 -15.64 -3.35
N GLU A 154 -1.84 -15.83 -4.00
CA GLU A 154 -2.10 -17.04 -4.76
C GLU A 154 -1.11 -17.21 -5.92
N ASN A 155 -0.75 -16.12 -6.58
CA ASN A 155 0.19 -16.13 -7.71
C ASN A 155 1.66 -16.08 -7.27
N LEU A 156 1.95 -16.03 -5.97
CA LEU A 156 3.30 -15.94 -5.41
C LEU A 156 4.07 -14.72 -5.94
N GLU A 157 3.38 -13.60 -6.06
CA GLU A 157 3.94 -12.37 -6.59
C GLU A 157 4.36 -11.43 -5.45
N ALA A 158 5.45 -10.68 -5.68
CA ALA A 158 5.83 -9.57 -4.81
C ALA A 158 4.83 -8.43 -5.00
N VAL A 159 4.68 -7.60 -3.97
CA VAL A 159 3.85 -6.40 -4.03
C VAL A 159 4.70 -5.18 -3.71
N VAL A 160 4.54 -4.12 -4.48
CA VAL A 160 5.14 -2.82 -4.20
C VAL A 160 4.03 -1.83 -3.91
N PHE A 161 4.15 -1.12 -2.80
CA PHE A 161 3.36 0.09 -2.55
C PHE A 161 4.18 1.30 -2.98
N THR A 162 3.60 2.20 -3.75
CA THR A 162 4.28 3.42 -4.17
C THR A 162 3.35 4.63 -4.08
N VAL A 163 3.92 5.75 -3.70
CA VAL A 163 3.24 7.04 -3.65
C VAL A 163 4.21 8.12 -4.12
N LYS A 164 3.74 9.00 -5.00
CA LYS A 164 4.50 10.13 -5.50
C LYS A 164 3.97 11.39 -4.84
N TYR A 165 4.85 12.13 -4.20
CA TYR A 165 4.47 13.37 -3.53
C TYR A 165 4.44 14.52 -4.53
N ALA A 166 3.48 15.39 -4.36
CA ALA A 166 3.34 16.55 -5.25
C ALA A 166 4.28 17.68 -4.88
#